data_1ce33201383370bcf540e38544831dca
#
_entry.id   1ce33201383370bcf540e38544831dca
#
_cell.length_a   1.000
_cell.length_b   1.000
_cell.length_c   1.000
_cell.angle_alpha   90.00
_cell.angle_beta   90.00
_cell.angle_gamma   90.00
#
_symmetry.space_group_name_H-M   'P 1'
#
loop_
_entity.id
_entity.type
_entity.pdbx_description
1 polymer ?
#
loop_
_entity_poly.entity_id
_entity_poly.type
_entity_poly.pdbx_seq_one_letter_code
_entity_poly.pdbx_strand_id
1 'polypeptide(L)'
;MLPGESETITKLSGNTDLSGEFDVVVIGGGNAALVAAMSARHYVKRVLVLERAPYEVRGGNTRHTRNVRCVHQQIDAYNTGSYLYEELWDDLCNIGSGPSNEKLAELTVRESESVPGWMSEHGVLWQPPLSGTLHLGRTNRFFLGGGKALLNSYYRTLSAMSINVSYGSSVEGFIEQGDSVTHLLVDIDGKRCQIDARAVVCASGGFEANFEWLARYWGDSAYNYLIRGPVYNDGTVLSLLYDLGAEPAGQERGFHAVAIDARSPRFDGGIATRIDAIPFSVVLNCHGERFYDEGEDLWPKRYAVWGTNIALQDNQIAYAIWDSKVVREFLPPMYGPSSSMTLAGIADSIGLDPDRLERTISEYNTAIVPGVAFDPTRLDGAHTSGLTPEKSNWAQPIDQPPYYAIAMRPGITFTYMGVKIDSNAKVQREDGSCFANVFAAGEIMSGNILSSGYLAGFGLTIGSVWGRIAGREAARYVSG
;
A
#
# COMPACT_ATOMS: atom_id res chain seq x y z
N MET A 1 23.81 26.45 -14.48
CA MET A 1 22.56 26.87 -15.14
C MET A 1 22.63 26.41 -16.58
N LEU A 2 21.92 25.36 -16.94
CA LEU A 2 21.70 24.95 -18.32
C LEU A 2 20.42 25.62 -18.79
N PRO A 3 20.33 26.10 -20.04
CA PRO A 3 19.16 26.82 -20.53
C PRO A 3 17.96 25.90 -20.64
N GLY A 4 16.78 26.41 -20.23
CA GLY A 4 15.55 25.70 -20.17
C GLY A 4 15.05 25.24 -21.52
N GLU A 5 14.82 23.95 -21.63
CA GLU A 5 13.76 23.41 -22.49
C GLU A 5 12.49 23.36 -21.65
N SER A 6 11.62 24.34 -21.83
CA SER A 6 10.23 24.23 -21.44
C SER A 6 9.60 23.20 -22.37
N GLU A 7 9.69 21.93 -22.02
CA GLU A 7 8.77 20.94 -22.59
C GLU A 7 7.34 21.40 -22.25
N THR A 8 6.68 21.92 -23.25
CA THR A 8 5.24 22.13 -23.25
C THR A 8 4.61 20.73 -23.11
N ILE A 9 4.41 20.29 -21.86
CA ILE A 9 3.58 19.13 -21.57
C ILE A 9 2.19 19.51 -22.06
N THR A 10 1.87 19.06 -23.26
CA THR A 10 0.55 19.22 -23.83
C THR A 10 -0.41 18.61 -22.82
N LYS A 11 -1.22 19.46 -22.16
CA LYS A 11 -2.34 19.00 -21.35
C LYS A 11 -3.20 18.14 -22.28
N LEU A 12 -3.08 16.83 -22.15
CA LEU A 12 -4.03 15.87 -22.72
C LEU A 12 -5.32 15.88 -21.87
N SER A 13 -5.83 17.06 -21.57
CA SER A 13 -7.14 17.29 -21.04
C SER A 13 -7.98 17.90 -22.16
N GLY A 14 -8.84 17.11 -22.77
CA GLY A 14 -9.94 17.69 -23.50
C GLY A 14 -10.24 17.21 -24.92
N ASN A 15 -9.57 16.18 -25.48
CA ASN A 15 -10.06 15.55 -26.72
C ASN A 15 -9.45 14.15 -26.91
N THR A 16 -9.58 13.29 -25.92
CA THR A 16 -9.39 11.84 -26.17
C THR A 16 -10.56 11.42 -27.04
N ASP A 17 -10.29 10.96 -28.28
CA ASP A 17 -11.33 10.39 -29.13
C ASP A 17 -11.82 9.08 -28.47
N LEU A 18 -13.01 9.15 -27.89
CA LEU A 18 -13.69 8.03 -27.22
C LEU A 18 -14.67 7.33 -28.16
N SER A 19 -14.70 7.70 -29.44
CA SER A 19 -15.59 7.10 -30.43
C SER A 19 -15.16 5.71 -30.83
N GLY A 20 -16.15 4.85 -31.10
CA GLY A 20 -15.94 3.46 -31.53
C GLY A 20 -15.46 2.52 -30.43
N GLU A 21 -15.48 1.23 -30.73
CA GLU A 21 -15.18 0.16 -29.80
C GLU A 21 -13.67 0.07 -29.47
N PHE A 22 -13.33 -0.06 -28.19
CA PHE A 22 -11.98 -0.33 -27.72
C PHE A 22 -11.73 -1.85 -27.59
N ASP A 23 -10.54 -2.28 -27.96
CA ASP A 23 -10.12 -3.67 -27.76
C ASP A 23 -10.06 -3.98 -26.25
N VAL A 24 -9.38 -3.12 -25.49
CA VAL A 24 -9.28 -3.26 -24.02
C VAL A 24 -9.51 -1.89 -23.37
N VAL A 25 -10.42 -1.85 -22.41
CA VAL A 25 -10.61 -0.71 -21.50
C VAL A 25 -10.07 -1.08 -20.13
N VAL A 26 -9.16 -0.26 -19.60
CA VAL A 26 -8.57 -0.43 -18.27
C VAL A 26 -9.11 0.64 -17.33
N ILE A 27 -9.70 0.23 -16.21
CA ILE A 27 -10.30 1.11 -15.21
C ILE A 27 -9.30 1.34 -14.07
N GLY A 28 -8.86 2.59 -13.91
CA GLY A 28 -7.86 3.03 -12.93
C GLY A 28 -6.59 3.57 -13.59
N GLY A 29 -5.79 4.34 -12.84
CA GLY A 29 -4.55 4.93 -13.31
C GLY A 29 -3.34 4.68 -12.40
N GLY A 30 -3.45 3.70 -11.48
CA GLY A 30 -2.36 3.25 -10.64
C GLY A 30 -1.43 2.25 -11.33
N ASN A 31 -0.44 1.73 -10.60
CA ASN A 31 0.55 0.78 -11.11
C ASN A 31 -0.09 -0.40 -11.87
N ALA A 32 -1.05 -1.10 -11.26
CA ALA A 32 -1.68 -2.27 -11.88
C ALA A 32 -2.37 -1.93 -13.22
N ALA A 33 -3.08 -0.81 -13.26
CA ALA A 33 -3.79 -0.35 -14.45
C ALA A 33 -2.83 -0.01 -15.60
N LEU A 34 -1.78 0.78 -15.31
CA LEU A 34 -0.82 1.22 -16.32
C LEU A 34 -0.01 0.03 -16.85
N VAL A 35 0.36 -0.90 -15.97
CA VAL A 35 1.01 -2.17 -16.36
C VAL A 35 0.09 -3.00 -17.25
N ALA A 36 -1.21 -3.11 -16.91
CA ALA A 36 -2.18 -3.84 -17.73
C ALA A 36 -2.35 -3.20 -19.11
N ALA A 37 -2.48 -1.88 -19.18
CA ALA A 37 -2.63 -1.14 -20.42
C ALA A 37 -1.41 -1.34 -21.36
N MET A 38 -0.18 -1.21 -20.83
CA MET A 38 1.04 -1.44 -21.59
C MET A 38 1.14 -2.89 -22.07
N SER A 39 0.81 -3.85 -21.19
CA SER A 39 0.85 -5.29 -21.54
C SER A 39 -0.18 -5.64 -22.62
N ALA A 40 -1.40 -5.11 -22.56
CA ALA A 40 -2.43 -5.31 -23.57
C ALA A 40 -2.00 -4.73 -24.94
N ARG A 41 -1.39 -3.54 -24.93
CA ARG A 41 -1.01 -2.80 -26.14
C ARG A 41 0.00 -3.54 -27.03
N HIS A 42 0.74 -4.49 -26.49
CA HIS A 42 1.62 -5.34 -27.29
C HIS A 42 0.85 -6.27 -28.25
N TYR A 43 -0.41 -6.55 -27.97
CA TYR A 43 -1.22 -7.52 -28.73
C TYR A 43 -2.38 -6.89 -29.49
N VAL A 44 -2.92 -5.76 -28.98
CA VAL A 44 -4.09 -5.08 -29.55
C VAL A 44 -3.80 -3.60 -29.81
N LYS A 45 -4.63 -2.95 -30.64
CA LYS A 45 -4.36 -1.59 -31.10
C LYS A 45 -5.05 -0.51 -30.26
N ARG A 46 -6.30 -0.75 -29.88
CA ARG A 46 -7.14 0.25 -29.21
C ARG A 46 -7.26 -0.03 -27.73
N VAL A 47 -6.37 0.56 -26.94
CA VAL A 47 -6.39 0.49 -25.47
C VAL A 47 -6.75 1.86 -24.91
N LEU A 48 -7.69 1.89 -23.96
CA LEU A 48 -8.12 3.08 -23.23
C LEU A 48 -7.90 2.87 -21.74
N VAL A 49 -7.37 3.89 -21.06
CA VAL A 49 -7.28 3.95 -19.61
C VAL A 49 -8.27 5.01 -19.11
N LEU A 50 -9.14 4.63 -18.17
CA LEU A 50 -10.08 5.52 -17.48
C LEU A 50 -9.56 5.79 -16.07
N GLU A 51 -9.06 7.01 -15.83
CA GLU A 51 -8.60 7.45 -14.52
C GLU A 51 -9.60 8.44 -13.92
N ARG A 52 -10.13 8.11 -12.74
CA ARG A 52 -11.11 8.93 -12.04
C ARG A 52 -10.53 10.25 -11.54
N ALA A 53 -9.28 10.22 -11.09
CA ALA A 53 -8.62 11.43 -10.63
C ALA A 53 -8.31 12.39 -11.77
N PRO A 54 -8.31 13.69 -11.52
CA PRO A 54 -7.76 14.66 -12.47
C PRO A 54 -6.26 14.45 -12.67
N TYR A 55 -5.73 14.95 -13.77
CA TYR A 55 -4.34 14.75 -14.19
C TYR A 55 -3.31 15.03 -13.09
N GLU A 56 -3.50 16.09 -12.30
CA GLU A 56 -2.56 16.57 -11.28
C GLU A 56 -2.41 15.59 -10.12
N VAL A 57 -3.45 14.80 -9.83
CA VAL A 57 -3.50 13.89 -8.68
C VAL A 57 -3.74 12.44 -9.06
N ARG A 58 -3.54 12.11 -10.34
CA ARG A 58 -3.69 10.75 -10.90
C ARG A 58 -2.80 9.72 -10.23
N GLY A 59 -3.19 8.44 -10.32
CA GLY A 59 -2.32 7.30 -10.01
C GLY A 59 -2.58 6.60 -8.69
N GLY A 60 -3.68 6.92 -8.00
CA GLY A 60 -4.10 6.20 -6.79
C GLY A 60 -3.01 6.11 -5.71
N ASN A 61 -3.02 5.02 -4.96
CA ASN A 61 -2.05 4.74 -3.89
C ASN A 61 -0.60 4.62 -4.37
N THR A 62 -0.38 4.35 -5.66
CA THR A 62 0.96 4.24 -6.24
C THR A 62 1.77 5.54 -6.09
N ARG A 63 1.12 6.70 -6.02
CA ARG A 63 1.79 8.00 -5.77
C ARG A 63 2.62 8.02 -4.49
N HIS A 64 2.20 7.25 -3.51
CA HIS A 64 2.77 7.22 -2.16
C HIS A 64 3.75 6.06 -1.93
N THR A 65 4.03 5.26 -2.96
CA THR A 65 5.00 4.17 -2.86
C THR A 65 6.44 4.66 -3.00
N ARG A 66 7.40 3.86 -2.54
CA ARG A 66 8.83 4.14 -2.73
C ARG A 66 9.64 2.97 -3.23
N ASN A 67 9.11 1.75 -3.16
CA ASN A 67 9.84 0.53 -3.48
C ASN A 67 8.91 -0.59 -3.91
N VAL A 68 9.49 -1.63 -4.51
CA VAL A 68 8.84 -2.89 -4.86
C VAL A 68 9.62 -4.05 -4.25
N ARG A 69 8.92 -5.08 -3.77
CA ARG A 69 9.51 -6.31 -3.21
C ARG A 69 9.46 -7.41 -4.25
N CYS A 70 10.59 -7.94 -4.65
CA CYS A 70 10.68 -8.96 -5.69
C CYS A 70 11.78 -9.97 -5.39
N VAL A 71 11.60 -11.20 -5.84
CA VAL A 71 12.65 -12.21 -5.87
C VAL A 71 13.84 -11.69 -6.70
N HIS A 72 15.05 -11.92 -6.23
CA HIS A 72 16.28 -11.68 -6.98
C HIS A 72 17.44 -12.48 -6.40
N GLN A 73 18.30 -12.98 -7.26
CA GLN A 73 19.44 -13.83 -6.88
C GLN A 73 20.73 -13.03 -6.73
N GLN A 74 20.90 -12.00 -7.56
CA GLN A 74 22.17 -11.27 -7.65
C GLN A 74 22.13 -9.99 -6.82
N ILE A 75 23.28 -9.67 -6.24
CA ILE A 75 23.57 -8.38 -5.63
C ILE A 75 23.94 -7.42 -6.76
N ASP A 76 23.33 -6.26 -6.78
CA ASP A 76 23.62 -5.20 -7.75
C ASP A 76 23.68 -3.81 -7.04
N ALA A 77 23.72 -2.75 -7.82
CA ALA A 77 23.76 -1.38 -7.28
C ALA A 77 22.48 -1.01 -6.50
N TYR A 78 21.40 -1.80 -6.61
CA TYR A 78 20.08 -1.48 -6.09
C TYR A 78 19.61 -2.43 -4.98
N ASN A 79 20.32 -3.54 -4.76
CA ASN A 79 20.02 -4.51 -3.70
C ASN A 79 21.31 -4.91 -2.97
N THR A 80 21.28 -4.90 -1.63
CA THR A 80 22.44 -5.21 -0.78
C THR A 80 22.67 -6.70 -0.55
N GLY A 81 21.81 -7.58 -1.04
CA GLY A 81 21.89 -9.03 -0.91
C GLY A 81 20.86 -9.72 -1.77
N SER A 82 20.93 -11.04 -1.89
CA SER A 82 19.92 -11.85 -2.56
C SER A 82 18.63 -11.92 -1.73
N TYR A 83 17.50 -12.17 -2.40
CA TYR A 83 16.21 -12.47 -1.79
C TYR A 83 15.52 -13.52 -2.63
N LEU A 84 15.66 -14.77 -2.22
CA LEU A 84 15.28 -15.94 -3.02
C LEU A 84 13.78 -16.20 -2.94
N TYR A 85 13.31 -17.08 -3.84
CA TYR A 85 11.90 -17.49 -3.89
C TYR A 85 11.44 -18.07 -2.53
N GLU A 86 12.22 -18.98 -1.97
CA GLU A 86 11.89 -19.65 -0.72
C GLU A 86 11.76 -18.66 0.43
N GLU A 87 12.66 -17.67 0.50
CA GLU A 87 12.63 -16.67 1.55
C GLU A 87 11.40 -15.72 1.41
N LEU A 88 11.09 -15.27 0.19
CA LEU A 88 9.87 -14.45 -0.02
C LEU A 88 8.60 -15.25 0.24
N TRP A 89 8.59 -16.54 -0.14
CA TRP A 89 7.49 -17.44 0.15
C TRP A 89 7.29 -17.63 1.66
N ASP A 90 8.35 -17.93 2.38
CA ASP A 90 8.32 -18.06 3.84
C ASP A 90 7.88 -16.76 4.52
N ASP A 91 8.41 -15.62 4.09
CA ASP A 91 7.99 -14.30 4.60
C ASP A 91 6.48 -14.08 4.39
N LEU A 92 5.94 -14.48 3.22
CA LEU A 92 4.50 -14.35 2.92
C LEU A 92 3.65 -15.33 3.74
N CYS A 93 4.11 -16.56 3.93
CA CYS A 93 3.42 -17.55 4.76
C CYS A 93 3.40 -17.19 6.25
N ASN A 94 4.45 -16.52 6.73
CA ASN A 94 4.62 -16.16 8.14
C ASN A 94 4.01 -14.80 8.50
N ILE A 95 3.50 -14.04 7.52
CA ILE A 95 2.85 -12.78 7.80
C ILE A 95 1.34 -12.97 8.00
N GLY A 96 0.86 -12.61 9.17
CA GLY A 96 -0.56 -12.79 9.51
C GLY A 96 -0.98 -14.26 9.48
N SER A 97 -2.01 -14.58 8.71
CA SER A 97 -2.56 -15.94 8.55
C SER A 97 -2.05 -16.67 7.30
N GLY A 98 -0.99 -16.17 6.68
CA GLY A 98 -0.50 -16.67 5.40
C GLY A 98 -1.34 -16.24 4.19
N PRO A 99 -1.06 -16.77 2.99
CA PRO A 99 -1.77 -16.42 1.77
C PRO A 99 -3.20 -16.98 1.74
N SER A 100 -4.13 -16.21 1.15
CA SER A 100 -5.54 -16.63 1.01
C SER A 100 -5.73 -17.71 -0.05
N ASN A 101 -4.92 -17.69 -1.11
CA ASN A 101 -4.89 -18.70 -2.17
C ASN A 101 -3.41 -18.99 -2.53
N GLU A 102 -2.93 -20.16 -2.08
CA GLU A 102 -1.53 -20.56 -2.26
C GLU A 102 -1.08 -20.55 -3.73
N LYS A 103 -1.91 -21.06 -4.65
CA LYS A 103 -1.54 -21.14 -6.09
C LYS A 103 -1.34 -19.75 -6.71
N LEU A 104 -2.22 -18.80 -6.40
CA LEU A 104 -2.10 -17.44 -6.92
C LEU A 104 -0.96 -16.68 -6.23
N ALA A 105 -0.74 -16.96 -4.95
CA ALA A 105 0.39 -16.40 -4.20
C ALA A 105 1.74 -16.93 -4.72
N GLU A 106 1.88 -18.25 -4.94
CA GLU A 106 3.06 -18.86 -5.56
C GLU A 106 3.36 -18.25 -6.94
N LEU A 107 2.31 -18.10 -7.78
CA LEU A 107 2.44 -17.45 -9.08
C LEU A 107 2.96 -16.01 -8.93
N THR A 108 2.42 -15.26 -7.95
CA THR A 108 2.84 -13.89 -7.67
C THR A 108 4.32 -13.83 -7.27
N VAL A 109 4.75 -14.70 -6.36
CA VAL A 109 6.15 -14.76 -5.90
C VAL A 109 7.08 -15.13 -7.05
N ARG A 110 6.76 -16.15 -7.84
CA ARG A 110 7.55 -16.62 -8.97
C ARG A 110 7.70 -15.54 -10.06
N GLU A 111 6.60 -14.95 -10.48
CA GLU A 111 6.59 -13.92 -11.52
C GLU A 111 7.23 -12.59 -11.06
N SER A 112 7.41 -12.39 -9.75
CA SER A 112 8.00 -11.17 -9.21
C SER A 112 9.45 -10.96 -9.65
N GLU A 113 10.21 -12.02 -9.92
CA GLU A 113 11.62 -11.95 -10.34
C GLU A 113 11.80 -11.11 -11.60
N SER A 114 10.85 -11.22 -12.54
CA SER A 114 10.90 -10.50 -13.81
C SER A 114 10.41 -9.04 -13.71
N VAL A 115 9.75 -8.64 -12.62
CA VAL A 115 9.12 -7.32 -12.48
C VAL A 115 10.12 -6.16 -12.59
N PRO A 116 11.29 -6.15 -11.89
CA PRO A 116 12.21 -5.01 -11.99
C PRO A 116 12.76 -4.78 -13.40
N GLY A 117 13.07 -5.86 -14.14
CA GLY A 117 13.51 -5.79 -15.54
C GLY A 117 12.43 -5.17 -16.42
N TRP A 118 11.21 -5.71 -16.32
CA TRP A 118 10.07 -5.19 -17.07
C TRP A 118 9.80 -3.71 -16.77
N MET A 119 9.86 -3.30 -15.50
CA MET A 119 9.70 -1.90 -15.09
C MET A 119 10.77 -1.00 -15.73
N SER A 120 12.03 -1.46 -15.76
CA SER A 120 13.13 -0.72 -16.39
C SER A 120 12.91 -0.52 -17.90
N GLU A 121 12.45 -1.54 -18.61
CA GLU A 121 12.09 -1.49 -20.03
C GLU A 121 10.99 -0.46 -20.31
N HIS A 122 10.15 -0.16 -19.31
CA HIS A 122 9.06 0.81 -19.37
C HIS A 122 9.42 2.16 -18.71
N GLY A 123 10.72 2.45 -18.59
CA GLY A 123 11.24 3.77 -18.22
C GLY A 123 11.35 4.03 -16.73
N VAL A 124 11.17 3.03 -15.87
CA VAL A 124 11.36 3.17 -14.42
C VAL A 124 12.84 3.24 -14.08
N LEU A 125 13.22 4.20 -13.26
CA LEU A 125 14.57 4.39 -12.77
C LEU A 125 14.68 3.96 -11.29
N TRP A 126 15.82 3.38 -10.96
CA TRP A 126 16.12 2.85 -9.64
C TRP A 126 17.16 3.71 -8.93
N GLN A 127 17.13 3.70 -7.61
CA GLN A 127 18.17 4.33 -6.78
C GLN A 127 18.81 3.28 -5.85
N PRO A 128 20.05 3.51 -5.41
CA PRO A 128 20.68 2.70 -4.37
C PRO A 128 19.82 2.62 -3.10
N PRO A 129 19.96 1.58 -2.29
CA PRO A 129 19.26 1.44 -1.03
C PRO A 129 19.51 2.65 -0.11
N LEU A 130 18.47 3.09 0.58
CA LEU A 130 18.58 4.15 1.57
C LEU A 130 19.23 3.61 2.85
N SER A 131 20.19 4.36 3.41
CA SER A 131 20.74 4.06 4.75
C SER A 131 19.63 4.18 5.81
N GLY A 132 19.76 3.41 6.90
CA GLY A 132 18.81 3.46 8.02
C GLY A 132 17.45 2.81 7.74
N THR A 133 17.29 2.06 6.65
CA THR A 133 16.02 1.39 6.31
C THR A 133 16.01 -0.10 6.68
N LEU A 134 16.74 -0.50 7.72
CA LEU A 134 16.75 -1.84 8.34
C LEU A 134 16.38 -2.99 7.37
N HIS A 135 17.37 -3.59 6.72
CA HIS A 135 17.22 -4.73 5.78
C HIS A 135 16.31 -4.50 4.56
N LEU A 136 15.57 -3.38 4.48
CA LEU A 136 14.68 -3.13 3.36
C LEU A 136 15.44 -3.04 2.03
N GLY A 137 16.68 -2.54 2.03
CA GLY A 137 17.54 -2.47 0.85
C GLY A 137 17.99 -3.83 0.30
N ARG A 138 17.87 -4.92 1.09
CA ARG A 138 18.15 -6.29 0.64
C ARG A 138 16.94 -6.90 -0.08
N THR A 139 15.74 -6.71 0.47
CA THR A 139 14.52 -7.37 -0.02
C THR A 139 13.73 -6.54 -1.04
N ASN A 140 14.00 -5.22 -1.11
CA ASN A 140 13.24 -4.29 -1.92
C ASN A 140 14.14 -3.43 -2.80
N ARG A 141 13.65 -3.11 -3.98
CA ARG A 141 14.27 -2.17 -4.91
C ARG A 141 13.55 -0.82 -4.86
N PHE A 142 14.30 0.27 -4.73
CA PHE A 142 13.76 1.62 -4.54
C PHE A 142 13.65 2.39 -5.86
N PHE A 143 12.53 3.09 -6.06
CA PHE A 143 12.32 3.97 -7.20
C PHE A 143 13.06 5.29 -7.02
N LEU A 144 13.80 5.71 -8.04
CA LEU A 144 14.37 7.05 -8.07
C LEU A 144 13.23 8.09 -8.19
N GLY A 145 13.07 8.91 -7.16
CA GLY A 145 11.97 9.88 -7.04
C GLY A 145 10.62 9.30 -6.60
N GLY A 146 10.59 8.03 -6.15
CA GLY A 146 9.42 7.40 -5.54
C GLY A 146 8.25 7.18 -6.51
N GLY A 147 7.04 7.02 -5.95
CA GLY A 147 5.85 6.64 -6.71
C GLY A 147 5.39 7.66 -7.75
N LYS A 148 5.61 8.93 -7.51
CA LYS A 148 5.27 9.97 -8.51
C LYS A 148 6.17 9.87 -9.74
N ALA A 149 7.46 9.59 -9.55
CA ALA A 149 8.39 9.40 -10.66
C ALA A 149 8.09 8.10 -11.43
N LEU A 150 7.80 7.00 -10.72
CA LEU A 150 7.30 5.74 -11.30
C LEU A 150 6.10 6.00 -12.22
N LEU A 151 5.06 6.66 -11.71
CA LEU A 151 3.85 6.97 -12.48
C LEU A 151 4.16 7.85 -13.70
N ASN A 152 4.96 8.90 -13.54
CA ASN A 152 5.35 9.77 -14.65
C ASN A 152 6.12 9.01 -15.74
N SER A 153 6.94 8.03 -15.37
CA SER A 153 7.60 7.14 -16.34
C SER A 153 6.59 6.31 -17.11
N TYR A 154 5.66 5.69 -16.43
CA TYR A 154 4.61 4.90 -17.06
C TYR A 154 3.69 5.73 -17.96
N TYR A 155 3.21 6.88 -17.52
CA TYR A 155 2.38 7.75 -18.36
C TYR A 155 3.10 8.25 -19.61
N ARG A 156 4.41 8.51 -19.54
CA ARG A 156 5.24 8.79 -20.74
C ARG A 156 5.30 7.58 -21.67
N THR A 157 5.48 6.39 -21.13
CA THR A 157 5.49 5.14 -21.91
C THR A 157 4.14 4.89 -22.57
N LEU A 158 3.02 5.10 -21.86
CA LEU A 158 1.68 5.03 -22.46
C LEU A 158 1.54 5.96 -23.67
N SER A 159 1.98 7.20 -23.52
CA SER A 159 1.97 8.18 -24.61
C SER A 159 2.82 7.73 -25.81
N ALA A 160 4.02 7.22 -25.55
CA ALA A 160 4.90 6.68 -26.60
C ALA A 160 4.29 5.46 -27.30
N MET A 161 3.51 4.64 -26.59
CA MET A 161 2.79 3.48 -27.12
C MET A 161 1.44 3.85 -27.76
N SER A 162 1.07 5.13 -27.80
CA SER A 162 -0.24 5.63 -28.30
C SER A 162 -1.44 5.01 -27.57
N ILE A 163 -1.33 4.86 -26.25
CA ILE A 163 -2.43 4.44 -25.38
C ILE A 163 -3.19 5.68 -24.92
N ASN A 164 -4.49 5.68 -25.11
CA ASN A 164 -5.35 6.78 -24.71
C ASN A 164 -5.59 6.76 -23.19
N VAL A 165 -5.54 7.93 -22.55
CA VAL A 165 -5.88 8.10 -21.14
C VAL A 165 -6.94 9.19 -21.01
N SER A 166 -8.08 8.87 -20.37
CA SER A 166 -9.13 9.83 -20.02
C SER A 166 -9.10 10.07 -18.51
N TYR A 167 -8.84 11.30 -18.11
CA TYR A 167 -8.83 11.73 -16.70
C TYR A 167 -10.20 12.29 -16.31
N GLY A 168 -10.49 12.37 -15.00
CA GLY A 168 -11.79 12.78 -14.50
C GLY A 168 -12.92 11.82 -14.91
N SER A 169 -12.57 10.55 -15.18
CA SER A 169 -13.46 9.56 -15.78
C SER A 169 -13.91 8.53 -14.75
N SER A 170 -15.10 8.68 -14.21
CA SER A 170 -15.71 7.77 -13.24
C SER A 170 -16.60 6.75 -13.94
N VAL A 171 -16.28 5.45 -13.77
CA VAL A 171 -17.16 4.36 -14.21
C VAL A 171 -18.32 4.26 -13.23
N GLU A 172 -19.55 4.42 -13.71
CA GLU A 172 -20.79 4.42 -12.94
C GLU A 172 -21.63 3.16 -13.17
N GLY A 173 -21.29 2.34 -14.17
CA GLY A 173 -22.03 1.12 -14.47
C GLY A 173 -21.42 0.28 -15.58
N PHE A 174 -21.87 -0.96 -15.65
CA PHE A 174 -21.56 -1.91 -16.71
C PHE A 174 -22.85 -2.36 -17.40
N ILE A 175 -22.81 -2.59 -18.70
CA ILE A 175 -23.89 -3.20 -19.46
C ILE A 175 -23.40 -4.57 -19.92
N GLU A 176 -24.08 -5.60 -19.45
CA GLU A 176 -23.83 -7.00 -19.81
C GLU A 176 -24.69 -7.47 -20.98
N GLN A 177 -24.10 -8.35 -21.78
CA GLN A 177 -24.82 -9.16 -22.75
C GLN A 177 -24.33 -10.61 -22.65
N GLY A 178 -25.16 -11.46 -22.07
CA GLY A 178 -24.77 -12.82 -21.71
C GLY A 178 -23.80 -12.84 -20.53
N ASP A 179 -22.61 -13.41 -20.73
CA ASP A 179 -21.52 -13.47 -19.75
C ASP A 179 -20.44 -12.39 -19.93
N SER A 180 -20.69 -11.45 -20.84
CA SER A 180 -19.73 -10.43 -21.24
C SER A 180 -20.20 -9.02 -20.92
N VAL A 181 -19.32 -8.17 -20.43
CA VAL A 181 -19.53 -6.70 -20.37
C VAL A 181 -19.23 -6.11 -21.75
N THR A 182 -20.23 -5.49 -22.36
CA THR A 182 -20.12 -4.90 -23.69
C THR A 182 -19.90 -3.40 -23.67
N HIS A 183 -20.40 -2.72 -22.63
CA HIS A 183 -20.28 -1.27 -22.51
C HIS A 183 -20.06 -0.84 -21.06
N LEU A 184 -19.38 0.30 -20.91
CA LEU A 184 -19.20 0.99 -19.65
C LEU A 184 -20.01 2.30 -19.68
N LEU A 185 -20.73 2.58 -18.60
CA LEU A 185 -21.33 3.89 -18.36
C LEU A 185 -20.32 4.72 -17.58
N VAL A 186 -19.91 5.85 -18.14
CA VAL A 186 -18.81 6.67 -17.62
C VAL A 186 -19.26 8.11 -17.50
N ASP A 187 -19.04 8.72 -16.34
CA ASP A 187 -19.10 10.17 -16.18
C ASP A 187 -17.72 10.75 -16.43
N ILE A 188 -17.61 11.70 -17.35
CA ILE A 188 -16.40 12.43 -17.66
C ILE A 188 -16.66 13.92 -17.47
N ASP A 189 -16.09 14.50 -16.41
CA ASP A 189 -16.27 15.92 -16.06
C ASP A 189 -17.77 16.35 -16.02
N GLY A 190 -18.63 15.48 -15.45
CA GLY A 190 -20.08 15.71 -15.31
C GLY A 190 -20.90 15.40 -16.57
N LYS A 191 -20.31 14.76 -17.57
CA LYS A 191 -21.02 14.32 -18.79
C LYS A 191 -21.01 12.80 -18.88
N ARG A 192 -22.19 12.20 -18.83
CA ARG A 192 -22.36 10.75 -19.00
C ARG A 192 -22.19 10.34 -20.44
N CYS A 193 -21.40 9.32 -20.67
CA CYS A 193 -21.20 8.70 -21.97
C CYS A 193 -21.15 7.18 -21.82
N GLN A 194 -21.32 6.50 -22.94
CA GLN A 194 -21.14 5.06 -23.06
C GLN A 194 -19.84 4.78 -23.82
N ILE A 195 -19.07 3.82 -23.34
CA ILE A 195 -17.81 3.37 -23.96
C ILE A 195 -17.94 1.89 -24.29
N ASP A 196 -17.74 1.55 -25.55
CA ASP A 196 -17.81 0.20 -26.05
C ASP A 196 -16.46 -0.50 -25.82
N ALA A 197 -16.48 -1.72 -25.24
CA ALA A 197 -15.30 -2.45 -24.87
C ALA A 197 -15.43 -3.94 -25.20
N ARG A 198 -14.43 -4.52 -25.87
CA ARG A 198 -14.37 -5.96 -26.10
C ARG A 198 -13.86 -6.72 -24.88
N ALA A 199 -12.95 -6.11 -24.11
CA ALA A 199 -12.52 -6.63 -22.82
C ALA A 199 -12.28 -5.49 -21.82
N VAL A 200 -12.48 -5.78 -20.52
CA VAL A 200 -12.35 -4.82 -19.44
C VAL A 200 -11.35 -5.33 -18.42
N VAL A 201 -10.40 -4.48 -18.00
CA VAL A 201 -9.50 -4.74 -16.88
C VAL A 201 -9.83 -3.80 -15.73
N CYS A 202 -10.34 -4.33 -14.62
CA CYS A 202 -10.62 -3.58 -13.41
C CYS A 202 -9.36 -3.50 -12.53
N ALA A 203 -8.80 -2.29 -12.39
CA ALA A 203 -7.60 -2.03 -11.59
C ALA A 203 -7.76 -0.71 -10.79
N SER A 204 -8.96 -0.50 -10.27
CA SER A 204 -9.44 0.76 -9.66
C SER A 204 -9.02 0.96 -8.20
N GLY A 205 -8.28 0.02 -7.60
CA GLY A 205 -7.92 0.06 -6.18
C GLY A 205 -8.99 -0.58 -5.28
N GLY A 206 -8.92 -0.29 -3.98
CA GLY A 206 -9.83 -0.79 -2.96
C GLY A 206 -10.91 0.21 -2.57
N PHE A 207 -11.32 0.17 -1.29
CA PHE A 207 -12.37 1.05 -0.75
C PHE A 207 -11.96 1.78 0.53
N GLU A 208 -10.66 1.91 0.78
CA GLU A 208 -10.13 2.54 2.00
C GLU A 208 -10.56 4.00 2.18
N ALA A 209 -10.93 4.70 1.11
CA ALA A 209 -11.44 6.07 1.19
C ALA A 209 -12.94 6.16 1.52
N ASN A 210 -13.65 5.03 1.58
CA ASN A 210 -15.08 4.95 1.86
C ASN A 210 -15.33 4.64 3.35
N PHE A 211 -15.49 5.66 4.16
CA PHE A 211 -15.69 5.49 5.61
C PHE A 211 -16.99 4.78 5.97
N GLU A 212 -18.05 4.90 5.17
CA GLU A 212 -19.30 4.17 5.39
C GLU A 212 -19.10 2.68 5.15
N TRP A 213 -18.32 2.32 4.12
CA TRP A 213 -17.98 0.93 3.85
C TRP A 213 -17.05 0.37 4.93
N LEU A 214 -16.02 1.11 5.33
CA LEU A 214 -15.16 0.72 6.44
C LEU A 214 -15.97 0.52 7.74
N ALA A 215 -16.92 1.41 8.03
CA ALA A 215 -17.75 1.33 9.25
C ALA A 215 -18.66 0.10 9.27
N ARG A 216 -19.06 -0.48 8.14
CA ARG A 216 -19.80 -1.76 8.10
C ARG A 216 -19.03 -2.89 8.77
N TYR A 217 -17.71 -2.90 8.67
CA TYR A 217 -16.84 -3.96 9.19
C TYR A 217 -16.14 -3.58 10.51
N TRP A 218 -15.80 -2.31 10.69
CA TRP A 218 -15.03 -1.82 11.84
C TRP A 218 -15.85 -1.02 12.84
N GLY A 219 -17.14 -0.75 12.52
CA GLY A 219 -18.00 0.13 13.33
C GLY A 219 -17.55 1.59 13.26
N ASP A 220 -18.09 2.41 14.18
CA ASP A 220 -17.85 3.87 14.20
C ASP A 220 -16.38 4.24 14.41
N SER A 221 -15.56 3.32 14.95
CA SER A 221 -14.13 3.53 15.09
C SER A 221 -13.43 3.87 13.77
N ALA A 222 -13.96 3.39 12.64
CA ALA A 222 -13.44 3.67 11.30
C ALA A 222 -13.36 5.17 10.99
N TYR A 223 -14.25 5.98 11.54
CA TYR A 223 -14.25 7.44 11.32
C TYR A 223 -13.04 8.16 11.95
N ASN A 224 -12.31 7.50 12.84
CA ASN A 224 -11.05 7.98 13.42
C ASN A 224 -9.82 7.59 12.61
N TYR A 225 -9.97 6.75 11.58
CA TYR A 225 -8.85 6.34 10.73
C TYR A 225 -8.44 7.46 9.78
N LEU A 226 -7.19 7.43 9.38
CA LEU A 226 -6.62 8.32 8.39
C LEU A 226 -6.27 7.51 7.14
N ILE A 227 -6.42 8.13 5.98
CA ILE A 227 -6.18 7.46 4.70
C ILE A 227 -4.88 8.00 4.11
N ARG A 228 -3.94 7.09 3.84
CA ARG A 228 -2.64 7.45 3.27
C ARG A 228 -2.72 7.74 1.78
N GLY A 229 -3.71 7.15 1.11
CA GLY A 229 -4.01 7.34 -0.31
C GLY A 229 -4.97 8.49 -0.60
N PRO A 230 -5.36 8.65 -1.87
CA PRO A 230 -6.30 9.68 -2.32
C PRO A 230 -7.74 9.31 -1.99
N VAL A 231 -8.62 10.29 -2.13
CA VAL A 231 -10.07 10.13 -1.91
C VAL A 231 -10.77 9.23 -2.95
N TYR A 232 -10.10 8.88 -4.04
CA TYR A 232 -10.70 8.21 -5.19
C TYR A 232 -10.82 6.69 -5.05
N ASN A 233 -10.17 6.08 -4.06
CA ASN A 233 -10.26 4.65 -3.78
C ASN A 233 -11.44 4.34 -2.85
N ASP A 234 -12.65 4.57 -3.35
CA ASP A 234 -13.89 4.48 -2.59
C ASP A 234 -14.72 3.20 -2.82
N GLY A 235 -14.18 2.28 -3.63
CA GLY A 235 -14.82 0.99 -3.91
C GLY A 235 -15.94 1.03 -4.95
N THR A 236 -16.17 2.14 -5.65
CA THR A 236 -17.26 2.25 -6.64
C THR A 236 -17.24 1.09 -7.64
N VAL A 237 -16.10 0.82 -8.29
CA VAL A 237 -16.00 -0.26 -9.30
C VAL A 237 -16.15 -1.64 -8.66
N LEU A 238 -15.62 -1.81 -7.44
CA LEU A 238 -15.78 -3.05 -6.69
C LEU A 238 -17.26 -3.34 -6.37
N SER A 239 -18.02 -2.31 -5.95
CA SER A 239 -19.46 -2.43 -5.72
C SER A 239 -20.20 -2.82 -6.99
N LEU A 240 -19.88 -2.16 -8.12
CA LEU A 240 -20.49 -2.48 -9.41
C LEU A 240 -20.22 -3.92 -9.85
N LEU A 241 -19.04 -4.47 -9.56
CA LEU A 241 -18.73 -5.87 -9.85
C LEU A 241 -19.55 -6.83 -8.96
N TYR A 242 -19.74 -6.50 -7.68
CA TYR A 242 -20.59 -7.28 -6.79
C TYR A 242 -22.05 -7.24 -7.24
N ASP A 243 -22.57 -6.10 -7.69
CA ASP A 243 -23.91 -5.98 -8.25
C ASP A 243 -24.12 -6.85 -9.50
N LEU A 244 -23.04 -7.16 -10.24
CA LEU A 244 -23.04 -8.11 -11.37
C LEU A 244 -22.82 -9.57 -10.94
N GLY A 245 -22.73 -9.85 -9.65
CA GLY A 245 -22.52 -11.21 -9.10
C GLY A 245 -21.07 -11.68 -9.10
N ALA A 246 -20.09 -10.76 -9.07
CA ALA A 246 -18.69 -11.14 -8.85
C ALA A 246 -18.48 -11.73 -7.45
N GLU A 247 -17.78 -12.86 -7.35
CA GLU A 247 -17.50 -13.53 -6.08
C GLU A 247 -16.50 -12.70 -5.25
N PRO A 248 -16.84 -12.35 -3.98
CA PRO A 248 -15.92 -11.67 -3.09
C PRO A 248 -14.69 -12.53 -2.75
N ALA A 249 -13.54 -11.89 -2.56
CA ALA A 249 -12.32 -12.53 -2.06
C ALA A 249 -11.62 -11.65 -1.02
N GLY A 250 -10.98 -12.28 -0.04
CA GLY A 250 -10.28 -11.62 1.04
C GLY A 250 -11.12 -11.39 2.28
N GLN A 251 -10.50 -10.85 3.32
CA GLN A 251 -11.14 -10.64 4.62
C GLN A 251 -11.78 -9.26 4.69
N GLU A 252 -13.02 -9.20 5.15
CA GLU A 252 -13.80 -7.97 5.31
C GLU A 252 -13.11 -6.93 6.22
N ARG A 253 -12.44 -7.41 7.27
CA ARG A 253 -11.65 -6.58 8.19
C ARG A 253 -10.16 -6.53 7.85
N GLY A 254 -9.76 -7.09 6.70
CA GLY A 254 -8.37 -7.11 6.26
C GLY A 254 -7.97 -5.79 5.62
N PHE A 255 -6.95 -5.14 6.16
CA PHE A 255 -6.34 -3.98 5.53
C PHE A 255 -4.84 -3.84 5.87
N HIS A 256 -4.12 -3.18 5.00
CA HIS A 256 -2.79 -2.66 5.30
C HIS A 256 -2.92 -1.29 5.95
N ALA A 257 -2.72 -1.23 7.25
CA ALA A 257 -2.66 0.01 7.99
C ALA A 257 -1.35 0.11 8.78
N VAL A 258 -0.82 1.32 8.88
CA VAL A 258 0.40 1.62 9.62
C VAL A 258 0.14 2.70 10.64
N ALA A 259 1.01 2.82 11.63
CA ALA A 259 0.99 3.97 12.53
C ALA A 259 1.45 5.22 11.79
N ILE A 260 0.60 6.22 11.67
CA ILE A 260 0.95 7.53 11.11
C ILE A 260 0.70 8.62 12.14
N ASP A 261 1.38 9.74 11.99
CA ASP A 261 1.21 10.91 12.84
C ASP A 261 -0.27 11.33 12.86
N ALA A 262 -0.85 11.49 14.05
CA ALA A 262 -2.25 11.82 14.20
C ALA A 262 -2.64 13.21 13.64
N ARG A 263 -1.64 14.06 13.35
CA ARG A 263 -1.81 15.38 12.70
C ARG A 263 -1.85 15.31 11.18
N SER A 264 -1.70 14.09 10.61
CA SER A 264 -1.77 13.88 9.16
C SER A 264 -3.14 14.31 8.61
N PRO A 265 -3.22 14.77 7.35
CA PRO A 265 -4.50 15.02 6.72
C PRO A 265 -5.33 13.74 6.62
N ARG A 266 -6.66 13.91 6.55
CA ARG A 266 -7.60 12.78 6.47
C ARG A 266 -7.35 11.87 5.27
N PHE A 267 -6.89 12.45 4.14
CA PHE A 267 -6.50 11.76 2.91
C PHE A 267 -5.11 12.22 2.48
N ASP A 268 -4.47 11.45 1.61
CA ASP A 268 -3.14 11.74 1.05
C ASP A 268 -2.03 11.92 2.11
N GLY A 269 -2.18 11.32 3.31
CA GLY A 269 -1.12 11.32 4.32
C GLY A 269 0.22 10.75 3.81
N GLY A 270 0.15 9.83 2.89
CA GLY A 270 1.31 9.29 2.19
C GLY A 270 2.24 8.45 3.06
N ILE A 271 3.45 8.20 2.56
CA ILE A 271 4.46 7.42 3.27
C ILE A 271 5.26 8.27 4.27
N ALA A 272 5.32 9.59 4.06
CA ALA A 272 6.13 10.49 4.86
C ALA A 272 5.61 10.69 6.29
N THR A 273 4.32 10.44 6.52
CA THR A 273 3.67 10.58 7.82
C THR A 273 3.77 9.34 8.72
N ARG A 274 4.35 8.23 8.20
CA ARG A 274 4.57 7.01 8.97
C ARG A 274 5.58 7.26 10.10
N ILE A 275 5.33 6.66 11.26
CA ILE A 275 6.19 6.78 12.42
C ILE A 275 7.14 5.57 12.47
N ASP A 276 8.41 5.80 12.22
CA ASP A 276 9.46 4.79 12.21
C ASP A 276 10.19 4.67 13.57
N ALA A 277 9.79 5.46 14.58
CA ALA A 277 10.36 5.44 15.94
C ALA A 277 9.92 4.23 16.79
N ILE A 278 8.84 3.56 16.41
CA ILE A 278 8.18 2.52 17.21
C ILE A 278 9.14 1.46 17.76
N PRO A 279 10.05 0.84 17.01
CA PRO A 279 10.94 -0.20 17.54
C PRO A 279 11.82 0.28 18.69
N PHE A 280 12.15 1.56 18.72
CA PHE A 280 13.05 2.19 19.68
C PHE A 280 12.33 3.02 20.74
N SER A 281 11.01 2.91 20.80
CA SER A 281 10.13 3.63 21.71
C SER A 281 9.38 2.67 22.67
N VAL A 282 8.66 3.24 23.62
CA VAL A 282 7.55 2.61 24.33
C VAL A 282 6.26 3.16 23.75
N VAL A 283 5.32 2.28 23.37
CA VAL A 283 4.05 2.68 22.74
C VAL A 283 2.90 2.46 23.71
N LEU A 284 2.18 3.52 24.00
CA LEU A 284 1.08 3.57 24.98
C LEU A 284 -0.25 3.90 24.29
N ASN A 285 -1.33 3.31 24.81
CA ASN A 285 -2.70 3.72 24.48
C ASN A 285 -3.11 5.00 25.24
N CYS A 286 -4.35 5.46 25.07
CA CYS A 286 -4.87 6.66 25.76
C CYS A 286 -5.02 6.50 27.28
N HIS A 287 -4.84 5.30 27.82
CA HIS A 287 -4.82 5.00 29.24
C HIS A 287 -3.40 4.93 29.82
N GLY A 288 -2.37 5.21 29.01
CA GLY A 288 -0.96 5.10 29.40
C GLY A 288 -0.46 3.68 29.57
N GLU A 289 -1.03 2.71 28.83
CA GLU A 289 -0.71 1.29 28.89
C GLU A 289 -0.07 0.81 27.62
N ARG A 290 0.98 -0.03 27.74
CA ARG A 290 1.55 -0.78 26.62
C ARG A 290 0.57 -1.88 26.20
N PHE A 291 0.43 -2.12 24.89
CA PHE A 291 -0.54 -3.08 24.36
C PHE A 291 0.04 -4.04 23.32
N TYR A 292 1.28 -3.84 22.88
CA TYR A 292 1.94 -4.71 21.91
C TYR A 292 3.47 -4.65 22.07
N ASP A 293 4.19 -5.67 21.56
CA ASP A 293 5.65 -5.74 21.55
C ASP A 293 6.23 -4.86 20.44
N GLU A 294 6.86 -3.76 20.80
CA GLU A 294 7.48 -2.83 19.86
C GLU A 294 8.71 -3.43 19.15
N GLY A 295 9.31 -4.47 19.75
CA GLY A 295 10.52 -5.14 19.29
C GLY A 295 10.31 -6.53 18.68
N GLU A 296 9.09 -6.93 18.30
CA GLU A 296 8.75 -8.29 17.88
C GLU A 296 9.62 -8.82 16.72
N ASP A 297 9.87 -8.02 15.69
CA ASP A 297 10.66 -8.42 14.51
C ASP A 297 11.17 -7.19 13.77
N LEU A 298 11.94 -7.40 12.71
CA LEU A 298 12.44 -6.35 11.83
C LEU A 298 11.30 -5.47 11.29
N TRP A 299 11.46 -4.16 11.42
CA TRP A 299 10.46 -3.16 11.08
C TRP A 299 9.79 -3.34 9.71
N PRO A 300 10.50 -3.69 8.60
CA PRO A 300 9.88 -3.95 7.30
C PRO A 300 8.87 -5.10 7.25
N LYS A 301 8.88 -5.97 8.24
CA LYS A 301 7.93 -7.09 8.37
C LYS A 301 6.78 -6.77 9.33
N ARG A 302 6.99 -5.84 10.29
CA ARG A 302 6.03 -5.60 11.39
C ARG A 302 5.39 -4.20 11.40
N TYR A 303 5.89 -3.25 10.62
CA TYR A 303 5.34 -1.89 10.64
C TYR A 303 3.82 -1.83 10.33
N ALA A 304 3.31 -2.78 9.56
CA ALA A 304 1.91 -2.82 9.14
C ALA A 304 0.94 -3.35 10.22
N VAL A 305 1.41 -4.06 11.24
CA VAL A 305 0.54 -4.53 12.33
C VAL A 305 0.14 -3.39 13.27
N TRP A 306 0.92 -2.33 13.32
CA TRP A 306 0.70 -1.21 14.24
C TRP A 306 -0.56 -0.42 13.94
N GLY A 307 -0.91 -0.23 12.66
CA GLY A 307 -2.18 0.40 12.31
C GLY A 307 -3.38 -0.39 12.84
N THR A 308 -3.36 -1.72 12.68
CA THR A 308 -4.41 -2.60 13.20
C THR A 308 -4.46 -2.59 14.73
N ASN A 309 -3.30 -2.69 15.38
CA ASN A 309 -3.23 -2.67 16.84
C ASN A 309 -3.73 -1.35 17.45
N ILE A 310 -3.43 -0.22 16.80
CA ILE A 310 -3.96 1.08 17.21
C ILE A 310 -5.47 1.17 16.93
N ALA A 311 -5.97 0.60 15.84
CA ALA A 311 -7.40 0.56 15.53
C ALA A 311 -8.23 -0.17 16.58
N LEU A 312 -7.61 -1.11 17.32
CA LEU A 312 -8.23 -1.85 18.42
C LEU A 312 -8.16 -1.12 19.77
N GLN A 313 -7.40 -0.02 19.88
CA GLN A 313 -7.35 0.77 21.10
C GLN A 313 -8.50 1.78 21.17
N ASP A 314 -8.85 2.19 22.41
CA ASP A 314 -9.82 3.23 22.64
C ASP A 314 -9.42 4.53 21.93
N ASN A 315 -10.40 5.22 21.36
CA ASN A 315 -10.23 6.42 20.53
C ASN A 315 -9.33 6.25 19.29
N GLN A 316 -8.88 5.02 18.99
CA GLN A 316 -7.99 4.68 17.88
C GLN A 316 -6.75 5.58 17.84
N ILE A 317 -6.15 5.78 19.02
CA ILE A 317 -4.96 6.61 19.21
C ILE A 317 -3.93 5.87 20.06
N ALA A 318 -2.66 6.08 19.76
CA ALA A 318 -1.53 5.63 20.56
C ALA A 318 -0.42 6.68 20.54
N TYR A 319 0.52 6.57 21.48
CA TYR A 319 1.61 7.51 21.65
C TYR A 319 2.94 6.73 21.67
N ALA A 320 3.85 7.05 20.74
CA ALA A 320 5.22 6.57 20.80
C ALA A 320 6.05 7.54 21.65
N ILE A 321 6.76 7.02 22.66
CA ILE A 321 7.57 7.79 23.61
C ILE A 321 8.99 7.27 23.61
N TRP A 322 9.97 8.16 23.45
CA TRP A 322 11.39 7.85 23.43
C TRP A 322 12.22 8.99 24.05
N ASP A 323 13.49 8.77 24.21
CA ASP A 323 14.42 9.79 24.71
C ASP A 323 15.51 10.16 23.70
N SER A 324 16.44 11.01 24.11
CA SER A 324 17.47 11.58 23.25
C SER A 324 18.44 10.53 22.68
N LYS A 325 18.58 9.34 23.28
CA LYS A 325 19.54 8.31 22.87
C LYS A 325 19.29 7.73 21.50
N VAL A 326 18.00 7.63 21.08
CA VAL A 326 17.59 6.90 19.88
C VAL A 326 17.15 7.81 18.72
N VAL A 327 17.25 9.12 18.83
CA VAL A 327 16.76 10.09 17.82
C VAL A 327 17.41 9.95 16.44
N ARG A 328 18.55 9.26 16.33
CA ARG A 328 19.27 9.03 15.07
C ARG A 328 19.09 7.63 14.50
N GLU A 329 18.38 6.75 15.20
CA GLU A 329 18.24 5.34 14.85
C GLU A 329 17.08 5.08 13.89
N PHE A 330 16.25 6.07 13.61
CA PHE A 330 15.10 5.97 12.70
C PHE A 330 14.95 7.23 11.83
N LEU A 331 14.14 7.13 10.78
CA LEU A 331 13.84 8.28 9.92
C LEU A 331 13.07 9.32 10.73
N PRO A 332 13.50 10.60 10.69
CA PRO A 332 12.84 11.66 11.45
C PRO A 332 11.38 11.79 11.00
N PRO A 333 10.44 11.97 11.94
CA PRO A 333 9.04 12.18 11.61
C PRO A 333 8.84 13.48 10.82
N MET A 334 7.87 13.47 9.90
CA MET A 334 7.55 14.63 9.06
C MET A 334 7.13 15.86 9.89
N TYR A 335 6.36 15.63 10.93
CA TYR A 335 6.01 16.65 11.92
C TYR A 335 6.88 16.46 13.16
N GLY A 336 7.48 17.53 13.66
CA GLY A 336 8.33 17.45 14.86
C GLY A 336 7.58 16.85 16.05
N PRO A 337 8.22 15.99 16.86
CA PRO A 337 7.61 15.43 18.06
C PRO A 337 7.43 16.51 19.13
N SER A 338 6.49 16.30 20.05
CA SER A 338 6.49 16.99 21.32
C SER A 338 7.77 16.67 22.07
N SER A 339 8.38 17.64 22.77
CA SER A 339 9.62 17.42 23.55
C SER A 339 9.56 18.12 24.90
N SER A 340 10.14 17.49 25.92
CA SER A 340 10.23 18.04 27.27
C SER A 340 11.46 17.49 28.01
N MET A 341 11.95 18.24 28.99
CA MET A 341 13.00 17.80 29.89
C MET A 341 12.48 16.84 30.98
N THR A 342 11.16 16.66 31.10
CA THR A 342 10.51 15.79 32.08
C THR A 342 9.43 14.93 31.44
N LEU A 343 9.19 13.74 31.98
CA LEU A 343 8.10 12.84 31.55
C LEU A 343 6.73 13.48 31.82
N ALA A 344 6.58 14.20 32.95
CA ALA A 344 5.34 14.95 33.24
C ALA A 344 5.03 15.98 32.14
N GLY A 345 6.03 16.74 31.66
CA GLY A 345 5.83 17.68 30.56
C GLY A 345 5.52 17.00 29.22
N ILE A 346 5.97 15.76 28.99
CA ILE A 346 5.53 14.94 27.86
C ILE A 346 4.06 14.55 28.04
N ALA A 347 3.68 14.04 29.22
CA ALA A 347 2.30 13.65 29.52
C ALA A 347 1.33 14.80 29.26
N ASP A 348 1.63 16.00 29.78
CA ASP A 348 0.84 17.21 29.54
C ASP A 348 0.69 17.54 28.06
N SER A 349 1.77 17.39 27.27
CA SER A 349 1.78 17.72 25.83
C SER A 349 0.92 16.81 24.97
N ILE A 350 0.66 15.58 25.42
CA ILE A 350 -0.12 14.56 24.70
C ILE A 350 -1.45 14.21 25.40
N GLY A 351 -1.74 14.85 26.53
CA GLY A 351 -2.99 14.67 27.27
C GLY A 351 -3.09 13.35 28.05
N LEU A 352 -1.96 12.76 28.46
CA LEU A 352 -1.93 11.63 29.38
C LEU A 352 -1.78 12.08 30.81
N ASP A 353 -2.21 11.22 31.75
CA ASP A 353 -1.96 11.40 33.19
C ASP A 353 -0.45 11.30 33.50
N PRO A 354 0.18 12.35 34.10
CA PRO A 354 1.62 12.35 34.35
C PRO A 354 2.08 11.25 35.31
N ASP A 355 1.34 10.97 36.38
CA ASP A 355 1.72 9.90 37.32
C ASP A 355 1.62 8.52 36.69
N ARG A 356 0.66 8.33 35.76
CA ARG A 356 0.51 7.09 35.00
C ARG A 356 1.67 6.91 34.06
N LEU A 357 2.04 7.94 33.30
CA LEU A 357 3.17 7.88 32.37
C LEU A 357 4.48 7.58 33.11
N GLU A 358 4.78 8.31 34.16
CA GLU A 358 6.01 8.10 34.95
C GLU A 358 6.09 6.69 35.53
N ARG A 359 4.97 6.16 36.03
CA ARG A 359 4.89 4.78 36.52
C ARG A 359 5.14 3.78 35.42
N THR A 360 4.48 3.89 34.27
CA THR A 360 4.66 2.95 33.16
C THR A 360 6.10 2.96 32.65
N ILE A 361 6.73 4.13 32.51
CA ILE A 361 8.14 4.22 32.09
C ILE A 361 9.08 3.65 33.16
N SER A 362 8.81 3.88 34.45
CA SER A 362 9.60 3.32 35.55
C SER A 362 9.51 1.79 35.60
N GLU A 363 8.31 1.22 35.46
CA GLU A 363 8.07 -0.22 35.37
C GLU A 363 8.82 -0.83 34.16
N TYR A 364 8.71 -0.18 32.99
CA TYR A 364 9.42 -0.59 31.79
C TYR A 364 10.94 -0.57 32.00
N ASN A 365 11.52 0.50 32.50
CA ASN A 365 12.95 0.64 32.75
C ASN A 365 13.47 -0.44 33.73
N THR A 366 12.69 -0.76 34.75
CA THR A 366 13.03 -1.76 35.77
C THR A 366 13.01 -3.19 35.20
N ALA A 367 12.15 -3.44 34.23
CA ALA A 367 11.97 -4.76 33.62
C ALA A 367 13.04 -5.10 32.57
N ILE A 368 13.89 -4.16 32.18
CA ILE A 368 14.94 -4.41 31.18
C ILE A 368 15.98 -5.40 31.72
N VAL A 369 16.22 -6.47 30.97
CA VAL A 369 17.21 -7.45 31.31
C VAL A 369 18.62 -6.91 30.96
N PRO A 370 19.52 -6.78 31.94
CA PRO A 370 20.83 -6.20 31.71
C PRO A 370 21.76 -7.12 30.93
N GLY A 371 22.82 -6.57 30.32
CA GLY A 371 23.91 -7.33 29.73
C GLY A 371 23.81 -7.61 28.25
N VAL A 372 22.74 -7.17 27.59
CA VAL A 372 22.61 -7.23 26.13
C VAL A 372 22.93 -5.85 25.54
N ALA A 373 23.83 -5.81 24.56
CA ALA A 373 24.20 -4.58 23.87
C ALA A 373 23.14 -4.21 22.82
N PHE A 374 22.70 -2.96 22.84
CA PHE A 374 21.79 -2.43 21.83
C PHE A 374 22.46 -2.40 20.45
N ASP A 375 21.76 -2.94 19.44
CA ASP A 375 22.18 -2.90 18.05
C ASP A 375 20.95 -2.68 17.15
N PRO A 376 20.71 -1.45 16.64
CA PRO A 376 19.54 -1.13 15.81
C PRO A 376 19.56 -1.81 14.43
N THR A 377 20.67 -2.48 14.07
CA THR A 377 20.84 -3.07 12.73
C THR A 377 20.39 -4.54 12.65
N ARG A 378 20.05 -5.16 13.77
CA ARG A 378 19.61 -6.57 13.85
C ARG A 378 18.65 -6.78 15.01
N LEU A 379 18.01 -7.93 15.07
CA LEU A 379 17.35 -8.41 16.29
C LEU A 379 18.44 -8.66 17.35
N ASP A 380 18.52 -7.76 18.32
CA ASP A 380 19.63 -7.73 19.29
C ASP A 380 19.38 -8.56 20.55
N GLY A 381 18.11 -8.94 20.78
CA GLY A 381 17.70 -9.66 21.98
C GLY A 381 17.71 -8.80 23.26
N ALA A 382 17.93 -7.49 23.18
CA ALA A 382 17.75 -6.58 24.31
C ALA A 382 16.26 -6.48 24.64
N HIS A 383 15.84 -7.11 25.74
CA HIS A 383 14.43 -7.35 26.04
C HIS A 383 14.04 -6.96 27.46
N THR A 384 12.74 -6.94 27.72
CA THR A 384 12.17 -6.81 29.08
C THR A 384 11.68 -8.18 29.56
N SER A 385 11.60 -8.36 30.87
CA SER A 385 11.03 -9.55 31.49
C SER A 385 10.06 -9.18 32.60
N GLY A 386 8.95 -9.91 32.66
CA GLY A 386 7.91 -9.73 33.68
C GLY A 386 6.88 -8.63 33.37
N LEU A 387 6.87 -8.09 32.15
CA LEU A 387 5.81 -7.21 31.65
C LEU A 387 4.81 -7.96 30.77
N THR A 388 3.65 -7.37 30.61
CA THR A 388 2.66 -7.82 29.63
C THR A 388 2.15 -6.62 28.82
N PRO A 389 2.52 -6.53 27.53
CA PRO A 389 3.45 -7.38 26.79
C PRO A 389 4.91 -7.16 27.18
N GLU A 390 5.76 -8.18 26.98
CA GLU A 390 7.21 -8.00 26.99
C GLU A 390 7.67 -7.31 25.72
N LYS A 391 8.85 -6.68 25.73
CA LYS A 391 9.53 -6.16 24.54
C LYS A 391 10.68 -7.09 24.20
N SER A 392 10.68 -7.65 22.98
CA SER A 392 11.61 -8.74 22.59
C SER A 392 13.00 -8.26 22.14
N ASN A 393 13.09 -7.05 21.56
CA ASN A 393 14.34 -6.48 21.07
C ASN A 393 14.39 -4.98 21.31
N TRP A 394 15.58 -4.41 21.26
CA TRP A 394 15.87 -2.98 21.36
C TRP A 394 15.35 -2.33 22.65
N ALA A 395 15.20 -3.08 23.72
CA ALA A 395 14.81 -2.53 25.01
C ALA A 395 15.97 -1.72 25.61
N GLN A 396 15.76 -0.40 25.71
CA GLN A 396 16.66 0.54 26.38
C GLN A 396 15.89 1.36 27.41
N PRO A 397 16.51 1.74 28.54
CA PRO A 397 15.88 2.65 29.48
C PRO A 397 15.49 3.96 28.81
N ILE A 398 14.34 4.52 29.15
CA ILE A 398 13.93 5.88 28.79
C ILE A 398 14.26 6.75 30.01
N ASP A 399 15.46 7.32 30.05
CA ASP A 399 16.03 8.00 31.21
C ASP A 399 16.91 9.23 30.90
N GLN A 400 17.12 9.52 29.59
CA GLN A 400 17.98 10.62 29.16
C GLN A 400 17.21 11.72 28.44
N PRO A 401 16.87 12.82 29.10
CA PRO A 401 16.18 13.94 28.46
C PRO A 401 17.03 14.61 27.35
N PRO A 402 16.41 15.33 26.39
CA PRO A 402 14.98 15.54 26.31
C PRO A 402 14.23 14.26 25.91
N TYR A 403 13.01 14.14 26.46
CA TYR A 403 12.04 13.12 26.09
C TYR A 403 11.19 13.61 24.94
N TYR A 404 10.67 12.68 24.14
CA TYR A 404 9.87 12.96 22.94
C TYR A 404 8.62 12.11 22.92
N ALA A 405 7.56 12.65 22.31
CA ALA A 405 6.34 11.91 22.05
C ALA A 405 5.69 12.29 20.72
N ILE A 406 5.05 11.31 20.08
CA ILE A 406 4.17 11.52 18.92
C ILE A 406 2.87 10.75 19.13
N ALA A 407 1.74 11.43 18.91
CA ALA A 407 0.45 10.81 18.80
C ALA A 407 0.30 10.15 17.41
N MET A 408 -0.24 8.92 17.38
CA MET A 408 -0.39 8.11 16.20
C MET A 408 -1.84 7.64 16.03
N ARG A 409 -2.28 7.52 14.77
CA ARG A 409 -3.55 6.92 14.37
C ARG A 409 -3.34 5.83 13.33
N PRO A 410 -4.33 4.93 13.12
CA PRO A 410 -4.31 4.01 12.00
C PRO A 410 -4.30 4.78 10.67
N GLY A 411 -3.29 4.53 9.84
CA GLY A 411 -3.19 5.08 8.49
C GLY A 411 -3.40 3.99 7.46
N ILE A 412 -4.59 3.91 6.86
CA ILE A 412 -4.93 2.87 5.90
C ILE A 412 -4.34 3.21 4.53
N THR A 413 -3.76 2.22 3.86
CA THR A 413 -3.26 2.34 2.49
C THR A 413 -3.97 1.40 1.54
N PHE A 414 -4.52 0.27 2.03
CA PHE A 414 -4.81 -0.86 1.20
C PHE A 414 -5.86 -1.76 1.89
N THR A 415 -6.95 -2.06 1.23
CA THR A 415 -7.96 -3.02 1.69
C THR A 415 -7.72 -4.37 1.04
N TYR A 416 -8.01 -5.48 1.74
CA TYR A 416 -7.79 -6.82 1.18
C TYR A 416 -9.03 -7.40 0.53
N MET A 417 -10.21 -7.02 0.98
CA MET A 417 -11.45 -7.45 0.34
C MET A 417 -11.53 -6.90 -1.09
N GLY A 418 -11.81 -7.79 -2.04
CA GLY A 418 -11.91 -7.51 -3.46
C GLY A 418 -12.66 -8.61 -4.19
N VAL A 419 -12.43 -8.77 -5.49
CA VAL A 419 -13.05 -9.83 -6.31
C VAL A 419 -12.17 -11.06 -6.41
N LYS A 420 -12.77 -12.23 -6.48
CA LYS A 420 -12.10 -13.49 -6.77
C LYS A 420 -11.70 -13.58 -8.23
N ILE A 421 -10.51 -14.11 -8.48
CA ILE A 421 -9.99 -14.32 -9.83
C ILE A 421 -9.46 -15.74 -10.04
N ASP A 422 -9.31 -16.13 -11.30
CA ASP A 422 -8.56 -17.31 -11.70
C ASP A 422 -7.08 -16.99 -11.99
N SER A 423 -6.30 -17.99 -12.41
CA SER A 423 -4.88 -17.83 -12.77
C SER A 423 -4.63 -16.98 -14.02
N ASN A 424 -5.65 -16.65 -14.80
CA ASN A 424 -5.62 -15.77 -15.96
C ASN A 424 -6.13 -14.37 -15.63
N ALA A 425 -6.30 -14.05 -14.33
CA ALA A 425 -6.86 -12.80 -13.82
C ALA A 425 -8.34 -12.56 -14.20
N LYS A 426 -9.08 -13.57 -14.70
CA LYS A 426 -10.52 -13.45 -14.96
C LYS A 426 -11.30 -13.36 -13.67
N VAL A 427 -12.25 -12.44 -13.60
CA VAL A 427 -13.16 -12.30 -12.46
C VAL A 427 -14.12 -13.46 -12.41
N GLN A 428 -14.22 -14.12 -11.26
CA GLN A 428 -15.17 -15.22 -10.99
C GLN A 428 -16.50 -14.69 -10.47
N ARG A 429 -17.56 -15.43 -10.74
CA ARG A 429 -18.91 -15.18 -10.23
C ARG A 429 -19.23 -16.10 -9.05
N GLU A 430 -20.20 -15.71 -8.24
CA GLU A 430 -20.68 -16.49 -7.10
C GLU A 430 -21.22 -17.88 -7.48
N ASP A 431 -21.68 -18.07 -8.71
CA ASP A 431 -22.13 -19.36 -9.24
C ASP A 431 -20.98 -20.29 -9.69
N GLY A 432 -19.73 -19.85 -9.54
CA GLY A 432 -18.52 -20.57 -9.93
C GLY A 432 -18.13 -20.41 -11.40
N SER A 433 -18.90 -19.70 -12.22
CA SER A 433 -18.51 -19.32 -13.57
C SER A 433 -17.52 -18.14 -13.56
N CYS A 434 -17.01 -17.74 -14.73
CA CYS A 434 -16.22 -16.51 -14.91
C CYS A 434 -16.93 -15.58 -15.88
N PHE A 435 -16.77 -14.27 -15.66
CA PHE A 435 -17.04 -13.32 -16.73
C PHE A 435 -16.17 -13.65 -17.95
N ALA A 436 -16.73 -13.60 -19.15
CA ALA A 436 -15.97 -13.96 -20.33
C ALA A 436 -14.82 -12.99 -20.61
N ASN A 437 -15.03 -11.68 -20.37
CA ASN A 437 -14.16 -10.60 -20.79
C ASN A 437 -13.81 -9.58 -19.69
N VAL A 438 -14.06 -9.91 -18.40
CA VAL A 438 -13.71 -9.03 -17.27
C VAL A 438 -12.54 -9.62 -16.50
N PHE A 439 -11.49 -8.83 -16.34
CA PHE A 439 -10.25 -9.16 -15.65
C PHE A 439 -10.01 -8.20 -14.49
N ALA A 440 -9.25 -8.61 -13.48
CA ALA A 440 -8.91 -7.74 -12.37
C ALA A 440 -7.42 -7.81 -12.01
N ALA A 441 -6.86 -6.67 -11.59
CA ALA A 441 -5.46 -6.57 -11.19
C ALA A 441 -5.24 -5.55 -10.06
N GLY A 442 -4.23 -5.82 -9.23
CA GLY A 442 -3.83 -4.92 -8.15
C GLY A 442 -4.69 -5.08 -6.91
N GLU A 443 -4.97 -3.97 -6.23
CA GLU A 443 -5.64 -3.99 -4.93
C GLU A 443 -7.03 -4.62 -4.98
N ILE A 444 -7.82 -4.33 -6.03
CA ILE A 444 -9.18 -4.86 -6.20
C ILE A 444 -9.26 -6.39 -6.18
N MET A 445 -8.15 -7.11 -6.40
CA MET A 445 -8.08 -8.58 -6.32
C MET A 445 -7.10 -9.10 -5.27
N SER A 446 -6.49 -8.22 -4.49
CA SER A 446 -5.40 -8.58 -3.57
C SER A 446 -5.79 -9.57 -2.49
N GLY A 447 -7.07 -9.63 -2.13
CA GLY A 447 -7.62 -10.60 -1.21
C GLY A 447 -7.47 -12.07 -1.63
N ASN A 448 -7.14 -12.32 -2.90
CA ASN A 448 -6.73 -13.67 -3.35
C ASN A 448 -5.31 -14.03 -2.89
N ILE A 449 -4.48 -13.04 -2.53
CA ILE A 449 -3.07 -13.23 -2.16
C ILE A 449 -2.87 -12.97 -0.67
N LEU A 450 -3.38 -11.82 -0.18
CA LEU A 450 -3.20 -11.35 1.20
C LEU A 450 -4.43 -11.67 2.04
N SER A 451 -4.22 -12.22 3.23
CA SER A 451 -5.27 -12.45 4.23
C SER A 451 -5.22 -11.41 5.35
N SER A 452 -4.09 -11.35 6.04
CA SER A 452 -3.79 -10.41 7.11
C SER A 452 -2.29 -10.14 7.13
N GLY A 453 -1.90 -8.97 7.61
CA GLY A 453 -0.50 -8.54 7.55
C GLY A 453 -0.07 -8.06 6.15
N TYR A 454 1.15 -7.52 6.05
CA TYR A 454 1.64 -6.95 4.80
C TYR A 454 3.17 -6.89 4.76
N LEU A 455 3.76 -7.33 3.67
CA LEU A 455 5.18 -7.14 3.39
C LEU A 455 5.42 -5.82 2.65
N ALA A 456 6.37 -5.02 3.14
CA ALA A 456 6.68 -3.73 2.52
C ALA A 456 6.96 -3.87 1.02
N GLY A 457 6.27 -3.09 0.18
CA GLY A 457 6.43 -3.09 -1.28
C GLY A 457 5.68 -4.19 -2.04
N PHE A 458 5.05 -5.16 -1.34
CA PHE A 458 4.43 -6.33 -1.99
C PHE A 458 3.13 -5.98 -2.75
N GLY A 459 2.41 -4.94 -2.37
CA GLY A 459 1.25 -4.47 -3.14
C GLY A 459 1.63 -3.99 -4.54
N LEU A 460 2.84 -3.40 -4.71
CA LEU A 460 3.38 -3.07 -6.03
C LEU A 460 3.71 -4.33 -6.85
N THR A 461 4.21 -5.37 -6.18
CA THR A 461 4.48 -6.68 -6.80
C THR A 461 3.20 -7.30 -7.31
N ILE A 462 2.16 -7.39 -6.46
CA ILE A 462 0.82 -7.86 -6.86
C ILE A 462 0.31 -7.07 -8.06
N GLY A 463 0.34 -5.73 -7.98
CA GLY A 463 -0.12 -4.88 -9.08
C GLY A 463 0.65 -5.06 -10.38
N SER A 464 1.98 -5.27 -10.32
CA SER A 464 2.81 -5.44 -11.50
C SER A 464 2.67 -6.83 -12.13
N VAL A 465 2.65 -7.88 -11.32
CA VAL A 465 2.45 -9.26 -11.80
C VAL A 465 1.07 -9.41 -12.42
N TRP A 466 0.03 -9.08 -11.66
CA TRP A 466 -1.35 -9.28 -12.11
C TRP A 466 -1.79 -8.28 -13.17
N GLY A 467 -1.22 -7.07 -13.19
CA GLY A 467 -1.40 -6.14 -14.30
C GLY A 467 -0.88 -6.71 -15.63
N ARG A 468 0.31 -7.32 -15.63
CA ARG A 468 0.87 -7.98 -16.82
C ARG A 468 0.00 -9.15 -17.26
N ILE A 469 -0.46 -9.98 -16.33
CA ILE A 469 -1.31 -11.14 -16.66
C ILE A 469 -2.66 -10.64 -17.20
N ALA A 470 -3.36 -9.76 -16.49
CA ALA A 470 -4.68 -9.27 -16.88
C ALA A 470 -4.64 -8.58 -18.26
N GLY A 471 -3.67 -7.70 -18.49
CA GLY A 471 -3.53 -7.02 -19.79
C GLY A 471 -3.27 -7.97 -20.95
N ARG A 472 -2.37 -8.95 -20.76
CA ARG A 472 -2.09 -9.98 -21.75
C ARG A 472 -3.31 -10.85 -22.04
N GLU A 473 -3.99 -11.35 -21.01
CA GLU A 473 -5.12 -12.26 -21.18
C GLU A 473 -6.37 -11.54 -21.72
N ALA A 474 -6.61 -10.28 -21.33
CA ALA A 474 -7.64 -9.45 -21.95
C ALA A 474 -7.38 -9.26 -23.47
N ALA A 475 -6.15 -8.98 -23.84
CA ALA A 475 -5.80 -8.83 -25.25
C ALA A 475 -5.87 -10.16 -26.03
N ARG A 476 -5.51 -11.28 -25.42
CA ARG A 476 -5.68 -12.62 -26.01
C ARG A 476 -7.15 -12.96 -26.25
N TYR A 477 -8.01 -12.68 -25.30
CA TYR A 477 -9.46 -12.84 -25.44
C TYR A 477 -10.00 -12.10 -26.67
N VAL A 478 -9.52 -10.87 -26.88
CA VAL A 478 -9.96 -10.03 -28.02
C VAL A 478 -9.43 -10.53 -29.35
N SER A 479 -8.23 -11.16 -29.36
CA SER A 479 -7.55 -11.61 -30.59
C SER A 479 -7.94 -13.01 -31.05
N GLY A 480 -8.49 -13.82 -30.16
CA GLY A 480 -8.82 -15.23 -30.43
C GLY A 480 -10.22 -15.54 -30.65
#